data_664647f5822f3a0eae07ba42570f59c2
#
_entry.id   664647f5822f3a0eae07ba42570f59c2
#
_cell.length_a   1.000
_cell.length_b   1.000
_cell.length_c   1.000
_cell.angle_alpha   90.00
_cell.angle_beta   90.00
_cell.angle_gamma   90.00
#
_symmetry.space_group_name_H-M   'P 1'
#
loop_
_entity.id
_entity.type
_entity.pdbx_description
1 polymer ?
#
loop_
_entity_poly.entity_id
_entity_poly.type
_entity_poly.pdbx_seq_one_letter_code
_entity_poly.pdbx_strand_id
1 'polypeptide(L)'
;MRDLTKGSIIRLMLLFSLPILLGSLFQQAYNLVDIIIVGKKLGELSLSVVGSTTAVVSLMFNIINGLCTGFAIPVAKHYGANDMNKVRRTVAGMITYSAIITALIMTLCIVFVEPLLTALNTPAEIFEQAKLYLTIVAGGLIVTLIYNLEANILRALGDSIVPLIILVISAVLNVGLDFLFIFGFGMGVDGAALATVIAQLISAIVCFVYLIRKCPFLKLGRSDFRLHGEEIKSLLASGLGMALMYSIVDIGSIVLQNGINGLGTGIISAHTAARKIFSFTIMPFSAISATLVTFVSQNLGAGKFDRIKKSIKYGLLIGYGWSTLAVLIVYLFGEQLVLMIAPADNREIIDTAVNYLRINVPFYYALNTLLSLRCTLQGLGKSVVPIGASIVEMIWKIVTVVAVIPVCGYFGVCISEPIIWTASGLLVAVIAIKTLRAFEKA
;
A
#
# COMPACT_ATOMS: atom_id res chain seq x y z
N MET A 1 -8.20 20.07 -8.40
CA MET A 1 -8.41 19.86 -6.97
C MET A 1 -9.87 20.00 -6.64
N ARG A 2 -10.41 19.12 -5.83
CA ARG A 2 -11.82 19.13 -5.43
C ARG A 2 -11.94 19.38 -3.94
N ASP A 3 -12.83 20.30 -3.56
CA ASP A 3 -13.16 20.55 -2.15
C ASP A 3 -14.07 19.40 -1.67
N LEU A 4 -13.50 18.46 -0.89
CA LEU A 4 -14.24 17.31 -0.36
C LEU A 4 -15.19 17.68 0.77
N THR A 5 -15.16 18.93 1.22
CA THR A 5 -16.03 19.44 2.28
C THR A 5 -17.41 19.94 1.77
N LYS A 6 -17.61 19.99 0.44
CA LYS A 6 -18.84 20.50 -0.20
C LYS A 6 -19.39 19.52 -1.23
N GLY A 7 -20.69 19.60 -1.53
CA GLY A 7 -21.35 18.78 -2.55
C GLY A 7 -21.74 17.37 -2.11
N SER A 8 -22.15 16.53 -3.07
CA SER A 8 -22.63 15.16 -2.83
C SER A 8 -21.49 14.25 -2.39
N ILE A 9 -21.63 13.62 -1.23
CA ILE A 9 -20.59 12.79 -0.60
C ILE A 9 -20.29 11.56 -1.47
N ILE A 10 -21.32 10.81 -1.86
CA ILE A 10 -21.15 9.58 -2.65
C ILE A 10 -20.47 9.86 -3.99
N ARG A 11 -20.88 10.94 -4.70
CA ARG A 11 -20.28 11.34 -5.96
C ARG A 11 -18.81 11.70 -5.78
N LEU A 12 -18.47 12.45 -4.73
CA LEU A 12 -17.08 12.84 -4.44
C LEU A 12 -16.22 11.63 -4.08
N MET A 13 -16.75 10.71 -3.27
CA MET A 13 -16.03 9.48 -2.91
C MET A 13 -15.76 8.62 -4.14
N LEU A 14 -16.74 8.38 -5.00
CA LEU A 14 -16.55 7.59 -6.22
C LEU A 14 -15.58 8.28 -7.19
N LEU A 15 -15.72 9.59 -7.42
CA LEU A 15 -14.84 10.34 -8.30
C LEU A 15 -13.40 10.49 -7.77
N PHE A 16 -13.19 10.29 -6.47
CA PHE A 16 -11.87 10.31 -5.85
C PHE A 16 -11.26 8.90 -5.76
N SER A 17 -12.06 7.87 -5.45
CA SER A 17 -11.59 6.49 -5.33
C SER A 17 -11.30 5.85 -6.68
N LEU A 18 -12.05 6.17 -7.74
CA LEU A 18 -11.86 5.57 -9.06
C LEU A 18 -10.46 5.82 -9.64
N PRO A 19 -9.90 7.04 -9.63
CA PRO A 19 -8.52 7.25 -10.06
C PRO A 19 -7.49 6.50 -9.20
N ILE A 20 -7.72 6.35 -7.89
CA ILE A 20 -6.84 5.59 -7.01
C ILE A 20 -6.88 4.10 -7.39
N LEU A 21 -8.06 3.55 -7.63
CA LEU A 21 -8.24 2.17 -8.08
C LEU A 21 -7.55 1.93 -9.42
N LEU A 22 -7.79 2.80 -10.40
CA LEU A 22 -7.14 2.70 -11.72
C LEU A 22 -5.62 2.79 -11.58
N GLY A 23 -5.11 3.68 -10.74
CA GLY A 23 -3.68 3.78 -10.45
C GLY A 23 -3.11 2.47 -9.89
N SER A 24 -3.80 1.82 -8.95
CA SER A 24 -3.37 0.53 -8.40
C SER A 24 -3.38 -0.58 -9.47
N LEU A 25 -4.38 -0.60 -10.35
CA LEU A 25 -4.44 -1.55 -11.46
C LEU A 25 -3.30 -1.33 -12.47
N PHE A 26 -3.03 -0.09 -12.87
CA PHE A 26 -1.90 0.24 -13.73
C PHE A 26 -0.56 -0.13 -13.10
N GLN A 27 -0.41 0.09 -11.78
CA GLN A 27 0.80 -0.29 -11.06
C GLN A 27 1.02 -1.80 -11.07
N GLN A 28 -0.01 -2.60 -10.86
CA GLN A 28 0.11 -4.06 -10.96
C GLN A 28 0.40 -4.53 -12.38
N ALA A 29 -0.21 -3.89 -13.38
CA ALA A 29 0.03 -4.23 -14.77
C ALA A 29 1.49 -3.97 -15.18
N TYR A 30 2.05 -2.80 -14.85
CA TYR A 30 3.44 -2.53 -15.22
C TYR A 30 4.43 -3.39 -14.44
N ASN A 31 4.21 -3.69 -13.15
CA ASN A 31 5.05 -4.62 -12.38
C ASN A 31 5.07 -6.01 -13.04
N LEU A 32 3.93 -6.46 -13.58
CA LEU A 32 3.87 -7.72 -14.30
C LEU A 32 4.68 -7.67 -15.63
N VAL A 33 4.57 -6.56 -16.37
CA VAL A 33 5.33 -6.35 -17.61
C VAL A 33 6.83 -6.34 -17.34
N ASP A 34 7.28 -5.66 -16.30
CA ASP A 34 8.69 -5.61 -15.87
C ASP A 34 9.23 -7.02 -15.56
N ILE A 35 8.51 -7.81 -14.77
CA ILE A 35 8.86 -9.21 -14.48
C ILE A 35 8.93 -10.05 -15.77
N ILE A 36 8.01 -9.86 -16.72
CA ILE A 36 8.00 -10.58 -18.00
C ILE A 36 9.22 -10.18 -18.85
N ILE A 37 9.57 -8.90 -18.90
CA ILE A 37 10.75 -8.40 -19.64
C ILE A 37 12.01 -9.01 -19.07
N VAL A 38 12.22 -8.92 -17.75
CA VAL A 38 13.37 -9.50 -17.07
C VAL A 38 13.44 -11.02 -17.27
N GLY A 39 12.34 -11.73 -17.05
CA GLY A 39 12.31 -13.20 -17.17
C GLY A 39 12.58 -13.71 -18.59
N LYS A 40 11.95 -13.10 -19.60
CA LYS A 40 12.10 -13.54 -21.00
C LYS A 40 13.48 -13.23 -21.60
N LYS A 41 14.09 -12.10 -21.22
CA LYS A 41 15.35 -11.65 -21.81
C LYS A 41 16.58 -12.07 -21.02
N LEU A 42 16.52 -11.95 -19.69
CA LEU A 42 17.66 -12.19 -18.81
C LEU A 42 17.68 -13.61 -18.23
N GLY A 43 16.59 -14.36 -18.39
CA GLY A 43 16.51 -15.76 -18.00
C GLY A 43 16.20 -15.98 -16.50
N GLU A 44 16.21 -17.26 -16.10
CA GLU A 44 15.79 -17.71 -14.77
C GLU A 44 16.66 -17.17 -13.63
N LEU A 45 17.96 -17.01 -13.88
CA LEU A 45 18.90 -16.51 -12.86
C LEU A 45 18.55 -15.07 -12.45
N SER A 46 18.28 -14.21 -13.42
CA SER A 46 17.90 -12.81 -13.18
C SER A 46 16.52 -12.69 -12.52
N LEU A 47 15.59 -13.58 -12.89
CA LEU A 47 14.29 -13.66 -12.24
C LEU A 47 14.43 -14.08 -10.76
N SER A 48 15.39 -14.97 -10.46
CA SER A 48 15.71 -15.39 -9.10
C SER A 48 16.33 -14.25 -8.27
N VAL A 49 17.11 -13.36 -8.88
CA VAL A 49 17.62 -12.12 -8.24
C VAL A 49 16.46 -11.24 -7.78
N VAL A 50 15.54 -10.91 -8.69
CA VAL A 50 14.38 -10.08 -8.38
C VAL A 50 13.50 -10.76 -7.33
N GLY A 51 13.26 -12.07 -7.47
CA GLY A 51 12.44 -12.86 -6.54
C GLY A 51 12.99 -12.87 -5.12
N SER A 52 14.30 -13.14 -4.95
CA SER A 52 14.96 -13.20 -3.64
C SER A 52 15.00 -11.85 -2.91
N THR A 53 14.99 -10.74 -3.63
CA THR A 53 15.05 -9.39 -3.07
C THR A 53 13.68 -8.75 -2.86
N THR A 54 12.60 -9.33 -3.44
CA THR A 54 11.24 -8.75 -3.45
C THR A 54 10.72 -8.40 -2.06
N ALA A 55 10.94 -9.25 -1.05
CA ALA A 55 10.44 -9.01 0.30
C ALA A 55 11.06 -7.74 0.93
N VAL A 56 12.36 -7.55 0.74
CA VAL A 56 13.09 -6.37 1.24
C VAL A 56 12.64 -5.11 0.52
N VAL A 57 12.59 -5.17 -0.81
CA VAL A 57 12.14 -4.04 -1.66
C VAL A 57 10.71 -3.63 -1.30
N SER A 58 9.82 -4.59 -1.14
CA SER A 58 8.42 -4.32 -0.74
C SER A 58 8.34 -3.66 0.62
N LEU A 59 9.10 -4.14 1.60
CA LEU A 59 9.13 -3.54 2.93
C LEU A 59 9.63 -2.08 2.89
N MET A 60 10.71 -1.81 2.13
CA MET A 60 11.24 -0.46 1.94
C MET A 60 10.21 0.48 1.32
N PHE A 61 9.56 0.05 0.24
CA PHE A 61 8.53 0.85 -0.44
C PHE A 61 7.29 1.06 0.44
N ASN A 62 6.85 0.05 1.20
CA ASN A 62 5.69 0.16 2.08
C ASN A 62 5.94 1.07 3.27
N ILE A 63 7.16 1.10 3.82
CA ILE A 63 7.54 2.07 4.85
C ILE A 63 7.41 3.50 4.30
N ILE A 64 7.99 3.78 3.12
CA ILE A 64 7.94 5.10 2.49
C ILE A 64 6.50 5.49 2.14
N ASN A 65 5.74 4.59 1.55
CA ASN A 65 4.34 4.84 1.21
C ASN A 65 3.50 5.10 2.48
N GLY A 66 3.73 4.33 3.54
CA GLY A 66 3.11 4.54 4.85
C GLY A 66 3.42 5.91 5.43
N LEU A 67 4.70 6.31 5.45
CA LEU A 67 5.14 7.63 5.90
C LEU A 67 4.45 8.75 5.13
N CYS A 68 4.50 8.69 3.79
CA CYS A 68 3.93 9.73 2.92
C CYS A 68 2.41 9.84 3.09
N THR A 69 1.71 8.69 3.15
CA THR A 69 0.26 8.65 3.37
C THR A 69 -0.12 9.18 4.74
N GLY A 70 0.63 8.79 5.79
CA GLY A 70 0.38 9.25 7.15
C GLY A 70 0.63 10.74 7.32
N PHE A 71 1.72 11.27 6.75
CA PHE A 71 2.02 12.69 6.78
C PHE A 71 1.01 13.55 6.00
N ALA A 72 0.34 12.98 5.00
CA ALA A 72 -0.72 13.67 4.26
C ALA A 72 -2.01 13.88 5.09
N ILE A 73 -2.23 13.13 6.18
CA ILE A 73 -3.40 13.27 7.05
C ILE A 73 -3.53 14.67 7.67
N PRO A 74 -2.53 15.19 8.40
CA PRO A 74 -2.59 16.55 8.93
C PRO A 74 -2.60 17.62 7.82
N VAL A 75 -1.98 17.38 6.66
CA VAL A 75 -2.09 18.28 5.50
C VAL A 75 -3.55 18.40 5.05
N ALA A 76 -4.24 17.27 4.85
CA ALA A 76 -5.65 17.24 4.48
C ALA A 76 -6.54 17.91 5.53
N LYS A 77 -6.27 17.69 6.83
CA LYS A 77 -6.99 18.33 7.93
C LYS A 77 -6.86 19.85 7.89
N HIS A 78 -5.64 20.39 7.77
CA HIS A 78 -5.41 21.84 7.72
C HIS A 78 -5.96 22.47 6.44
N TYR A 79 -5.91 21.75 5.32
CA TYR A 79 -6.53 22.17 4.07
C TYR A 79 -8.06 22.27 4.21
N GLY A 80 -8.69 21.26 4.84
CA GLY A 80 -10.12 21.28 5.14
C GLY A 80 -10.54 22.43 6.09
N ALA A 81 -9.65 22.82 7.03
CA ALA A 81 -9.84 23.96 7.91
C ALA A 81 -9.59 25.32 7.20
N ASN A 82 -9.17 25.33 5.93
CA ASN A 82 -8.78 26.51 5.16
C ASN A 82 -7.61 27.30 5.78
N ASP A 83 -6.76 26.63 6.58
CA ASP A 83 -5.58 27.23 7.23
C ASP A 83 -4.32 26.96 6.39
N MET A 84 -4.10 27.80 5.36
CA MET A 84 -3.01 27.62 4.42
C MET A 84 -1.62 27.83 5.04
N ASN A 85 -1.53 28.54 6.17
CA ASN A 85 -0.28 28.69 6.91
C ASN A 85 0.12 27.35 7.54
N LYS A 86 -0.82 26.69 8.20
CA LYS A 86 -0.57 25.33 8.76
C LYS A 86 -0.36 24.30 7.66
N VAL A 87 -1.04 24.41 6.50
CA VAL A 87 -0.78 23.52 5.36
C VAL A 87 0.69 23.62 4.93
N ARG A 88 1.23 24.85 4.72
CA ARG A 88 2.65 25.05 4.34
C ARG A 88 3.61 24.46 5.38
N ARG A 89 3.40 24.79 6.65
CA ARG A 89 4.25 24.29 7.73
C ARG A 89 4.21 22.74 7.82
N THR A 90 3.03 22.15 7.72
CA THR A 90 2.88 20.69 7.72
C THR A 90 3.58 20.07 6.50
N VAL A 91 3.47 20.65 5.31
CA VAL A 91 4.19 20.19 4.11
C VAL A 91 5.70 20.32 4.27
N ALA A 92 6.19 21.44 4.84
CA ALA A 92 7.61 21.58 5.14
C ALA A 92 8.12 20.53 6.12
N GLY A 93 7.36 20.23 7.17
CA GLY A 93 7.65 19.15 8.10
C GLY A 93 7.61 17.76 7.46
N MET A 94 6.60 17.51 6.61
CA MET A 94 6.48 16.28 5.83
C MET A 94 7.74 16.05 4.98
N ILE A 95 8.22 17.06 4.27
CA ILE A 95 9.47 16.99 3.47
C ILE A 95 10.66 16.70 4.37
N THR A 96 10.82 17.46 5.47
CA THR A 96 11.98 17.34 6.35
C THR A 96 12.07 15.97 6.99
N TYR A 97 11.00 15.53 7.68
CA TYR A 97 11.04 14.28 8.44
C TYR A 97 11.05 13.04 7.55
N SER A 98 10.35 13.06 6.42
CA SER A 98 10.43 11.94 5.49
C SER A 98 11.79 11.85 4.82
N ALA A 99 12.45 12.97 4.49
CA ALA A 99 13.81 12.95 3.97
C ALA A 99 14.81 12.36 4.99
N ILE A 100 14.71 12.77 6.27
CA ILE A 100 15.58 12.22 7.34
C ILE A 100 15.36 10.72 7.51
N ILE A 101 14.10 10.28 7.61
CA ILE A 101 13.78 8.86 7.81
C ILE A 101 14.19 8.03 6.60
N THR A 102 13.96 8.53 5.39
CA THR A 102 14.34 7.82 4.16
C THR A 102 15.86 7.74 4.02
N ALA A 103 16.60 8.81 4.34
CA ALA A 103 18.05 8.80 4.35
C ALA A 103 18.59 7.76 5.35
N LEU A 104 17.98 7.64 6.54
CA LEU A 104 18.32 6.62 7.51
C LEU A 104 18.08 5.21 6.96
N ILE A 105 16.89 4.94 6.39
CA ILE A 105 16.55 3.64 5.81
C ILE A 105 17.50 3.31 4.66
N MET A 106 17.74 4.24 3.75
CA MET A 106 18.67 4.10 2.63
C MET A 106 20.07 3.74 3.12
N THR A 107 20.59 4.47 4.11
CA THR A 107 21.92 4.20 4.69
C THR A 107 21.97 2.83 5.33
N LEU A 108 20.98 2.46 6.14
CA LEU A 108 20.91 1.14 6.75
C LEU A 108 20.85 0.02 5.71
N CYS A 109 20.04 0.17 4.67
CA CYS A 109 19.92 -0.83 3.60
C CYS A 109 21.24 -1.00 2.82
N ILE A 110 21.93 0.10 2.51
CA ILE A 110 23.21 0.04 1.77
C ILE A 110 24.32 -0.54 2.65
N VAL A 111 24.44 -0.12 3.91
CA VAL A 111 25.48 -0.59 4.83
C VAL A 111 25.29 -2.06 5.19
N PHE A 112 24.05 -2.49 5.37
CA PHE A 112 23.72 -3.85 5.79
C PHE A 112 23.23 -4.76 4.65
N VAL A 113 23.46 -4.40 3.38
CA VAL A 113 23.02 -5.19 2.23
C VAL A 113 23.55 -6.62 2.24
N GLU A 114 24.84 -6.83 2.55
CA GLU A 114 25.43 -8.17 2.60
C GLU A 114 24.90 -9.02 3.77
N PRO A 115 24.90 -8.53 5.03
CA PRO A 115 24.25 -9.23 6.15
C PRO A 115 22.79 -9.58 5.87
N LEU A 116 22.07 -8.68 5.21
CA LEU A 116 20.66 -8.87 4.87
C LEU A 116 20.47 -10.00 3.85
N LEU A 117 21.25 -10.02 2.77
CA LEU A 117 21.22 -11.08 1.76
C LEU A 117 21.67 -12.43 2.34
N THR A 118 22.64 -12.42 3.24
CA THR A 118 23.07 -13.63 3.96
C THR A 118 21.97 -14.17 4.87
N ALA A 119 21.29 -13.30 5.61
CA ALA A 119 20.15 -13.67 6.45
C ALA A 119 18.96 -14.22 5.65
N LEU A 120 18.82 -13.80 4.39
CA LEU A 120 17.82 -14.33 3.45
C LEU A 120 18.25 -15.65 2.78
N ASN A 121 19.43 -16.19 3.12
CA ASN A 121 20.03 -17.37 2.49
C ASN A 121 20.09 -17.24 0.96
N THR A 122 20.48 -16.06 0.45
CA THR A 122 20.60 -15.81 -0.99
C THR A 122 21.71 -16.68 -1.57
N PRO A 123 21.44 -17.48 -2.63
CA PRO A 123 22.46 -18.36 -3.24
C PRO A 123 23.68 -17.57 -3.74
N ALA A 124 24.87 -18.16 -3.60
CA ALA A 124 26.14 -17.53 -3.98
C ALA A 124 26.17 -17.12 -5.47
N GLU A 125 25.49 -17.89 -6.33
CA GLU A 125 25.42 -17.64 -7.79
C GLU A 125 24.76 -16.31 -8.16
N ILE A 126 23.81 -15.83 -7.34
CA ILE A 126 23.07 -14.60 -7.60
C ILE A 126 23.42 -13.48 -6.61
N PHE A 127 24.30 -13.73 -5.64
CA PHE A 127 24.56 -12.84 -4.52
C PHE A 127 25.03 -11.46 -4.96
N GLU A 128 26.02 -11.38 -5.84
CA GLU A 128 26.57 -10.09 -6.31
C GLU A 128 25.56 -9.31 -7.14
N GLN A 129 24.74 -9.99 -7.97
CA GLN A 129 23.68 -9.33 -8.72
C GLN A 129 22.55 -8.82 -7.82
N ALA A 130 22.18 -9.61 -6.80
CA ALA A 130 21.17 -9.20 -5.81
C ALA A 130 21.67 -8.01 -4.97
N LYS A 131 22.95 -7.99 -4.60
CA LYS A 131 23.61 -6.87 -3.92
C LYS A 131 23.57 -5.60 -4.76
N LEU A 132 23.96 -5.68 -6.04
CA LEU A 132 23.92 -4.54 -6.97
C LEU A 132 22.48 -4.02 -7.14
N TYR A 133 21.54 -4.92 -7.39
CA TYR A 133 20.12 -4.58 -7.55
C TYR A 133 19.57 -3.86 -6.32
N LEU A 134 19.76 -4.43 -5.11
CA LEU A 134 19.31 -3.79 -3.87
C LEU A 134 19.98 -2.45 -3.60
N THR A 135 21.27 -2.32 -3.94
CA THR A 135 22.00 -1.06 -3.78
C THR A 135 21.42 0.04 -4.67
N ILE A 136 21.11 -0.29 -5.93
CA ILE A 136 20.48 0.67 -6.86
C ILE A 136 19.09 1.05 -6.38
N VAL A 137 18.26 0.08 -6.01
CA VAL A 137 16.90 0.33 -5.50
C VAL A 137 16.95 1.16 -4.22
N ALA A 138 17.84 0.82 -3.28
CA ALA A 138 18.01 1.58 -2.04
C ALA A 138 18.48 3.01 -2.33
N GLY A 139 19.43 3.22 -3.24
CA GLY A 139 19.85 4.55 -3.69
C GLY A 139 18.73 5.35 -4.33
N GLY A 140 17.81 4.68 -5.04
CA GLY A 140 16.62 5.25 -5.65
C GLY A 140 15.50 5.62 -4.67
N LEU A 141 15.56 5.22 -3.39
CA LEU A 141 14.50 5.47 -2.41
C LEU A 141 14.17 6.95 -2.23
N ILE A 142 15.16 7.84 -2.36
CA ILE A 142 14.92 9.28 -2.27
C ILE A 142 14.02 9.80 -3.41
N VAL A 143 14.17 9.24 -4.60
CA VAL A 143 13.33 9.57 -5.76
C VAL A 143 11.92 9.04 -5.56
N THR A 144 11.80 7.80 -5.09
CA THR A 144 10.53 7.17 -4.70
C THR A 144 9.82 8.00 -3.63
N LEU A 145 10.57 8.49 -2.63
CA LEU A 145 10.04 9.38 -1.60
C LEU A 145 9.46 10.66 -2.21
N ILE A 146 10.23 11.37 -3.04
CA ILE A 146 9.79 12.65 -3.61
C ILE A 146 8.48 12.47 -4.37
N TYR A 147 8.41 11.49 -5.27
CA TYR A 147 7.19 11.20 -6.01
C TYR A 147 6.00 10.87 -5.10
N ASN A 148 6.20 9.99 -4.10
CA ASN A 148 5.13 9.63 -3.16
C ASN A 148 4.67 10.80 -2.29
N LEU A 149 5.58 11.66 -1.85
CA LEU A 149 5.24 12.89 -1.11
C LEU A 149 4.33 13.78 -1.94
N GLU A 150 4.73 14.08 -3.16
CA GLU A 150 4.00 14.96 -4.07
C GLU A 150 2.62 14.40 -4.42
N ALA A 151 2.55 13.09 -4.75
CA ALA A 151 1.30 12.40 -5.03
C ALA A 151 0.34 12.43 -3.82
N ASN A 152 0.87 12.23 -2.60
CA ASN A 152 0.06 12.27 -1.39
C ASN A 152 -0.35 13.70 -0.99
N ILE A 153 0.49 14.72 -1.26
CA ILE A 153 0.11 16.13 -1.12
C ILE A 153 -1.07 16.45 -2.06
N LEU A 154 -0.99 16.07 -3.34
CA LEU A 154 -2.08 16.28 -4.29
C LEU A 154 -3.37 15.60 -3.82
N ARG A 155 -3.30 14.35 -3.36
CA ARG A 155 -4.45 13.64 -2.79
C ARG A 155 -5.00 14.37 -1.55
N ALA A 156 -4.15 14.82 -0.65
CA ALA A 156 -4.56 15.58 0.53
C ALA A 156 -5.30 16.88 0.18
N LEU A 157 -4.95 17.51 -0.95
CA LEU A 157 -5.61 18.69 -1.51
C LEU A 157 -6.85 18.36 -2.37
N GLY A 158 -7.25 17.08 -2.45
CA GLY A 158 -8.45 16.65 -3.17
C GLY A 158 -8.23 16.36 -4.66
N ASP A 159 -6.99 16.11 -5.09
CA ASP A 159 -6.68 15.73 -6.47
C ASP A 159 -6.13 14.30 -6.54
N SER A 160 -6.93 13.36 -7.03
CA SER A 160 -6.53 11.97 -7.27
C SER A 160 -6.27 11.67 -8.75
N ILE A 161 -6.63 12.60 -9.66
CA ILE A 161 -6.53 12.39 -11.10
C ILE A 161 -5.10 12.62 -11.57
N VAL A 162 -4.47 13.71 -11.11
CA VAL A 162 -3.11 14.05 -11.54
C VAL A 162 -2.09 13.01 -11.11
N PRO A 163 -2.09 12.49 -9.86
CA PRO A 163 -1.25 11.36 -9.49
C PRO A 163 -1.45 10.12 -10.38
N LEU A 164 -2.69 9.82 -10.80
CA LEU A 164 -2.96 8.72 -11.73
C LEU A 164 -2.30 8.98 -13.10
N ILE A 165 -2.50 10.17 -13.68
CA ILE A 165 -1.93 10.50 -15.00
C ILE A 165 -0.41 10.38 -14.97
N ILE A 166 0.23 10.92 -13.93
CA ILE A 166 1.68 10.86 -13.77
C ILE A 166 2.15 9.41 -13.59
N LEU A 167 1.40 8.58 -12.85
CA LEU A 167 1.71 7.15 -12.70
C LEU A 167 1.64 6.42 -14.04
N VAL A 168 0.63 6.69 -14.86
CA VAL A 168 0.52 6.07 -16.20
C VAL A 168 1.70 6.49 -17.09
N ILE A 169 2.07 7.76 -17.08
CA ILE A 169 3.25 8.27 -17.80
C ILE A 169 4.52 7.56 -17.28
N SER A 170 4.67 7.44 -15.96
CA SER A 170 5.79 6.73 -15.34
C SER A 170 5.89 5.29 -15.79
N ALA A 171 4.77 4.58 -15.81
CA ALA A 171 4.71 3.18 -16.24
C ALA A 171 5.12 2.99 -17.71
N VAL A 172 4.63 3.85 -18.60
CA VAL A 172 5.02 3.83 -20.01
C VAL A 172 6.49 4.14 -20.20
N LEU A 173 7.01 5.13 -19.49
CA LEU A 173 8.44 5.49 -19.51
C LEU A 173 9.30 4.34 -18.95
N ASN A 174 8.90 3.72 -17.86
CA ASN A 174 9.62 2.61 -17.24
C ASN A 174 9.75 1.44 -18.26
N VAL A 175 8.65 0.99 -18.86
CA VAL A 175 8.67 -0.06 -19.89
C VAL A 175 9.58 0.33 -21.06
N GLY A 176 9.52 1.57 -21.53
CA GLY A 176 10.40 2.06 -22.62
C GLY A 176 11.87 2.05 -22.21
N LEU A 177 12.19 2.43 -20.98
CA LEU A 177 13.55 2.42 -20.42
C LEU A 177 14.06 0.99 -20.20
N ASP A 178 13.19 0.05 -19.78
CA ASP A 178 13.53 -1.37 -19.65
C ASP A 178 13.95 -1.93 -21.02
N PHE A 179 13.19 -1.64 -22.07
CA PHE A 179 13.59 -2.01 -23.43
C PHE A 179 14.93 -1.39 -23.83
N LEU A 180 15.15 -0.11 -23.55
CA LEU A 180 16.38 0.58 -23.90
C LEU A 180 17.59 0.00 -23.15
N PHE A 181 17.49 -0.20 -21.84
CA PHE A 181 18.62 -0.64 -21.01
C PHE A 181 18.90 -2.14 -21.18
N ILE A 182 17.88 -2.96 -21.18
CA ILE A 182 18.03 -4.42 -21.23
C ILE A 182 18.32 -4.88 -22.68
N PHE A 183 17.57 -4.37 -23.69
CA PHE A 183 17.72 -4.80 -25.07
C PHE A 183 18.70 -3.93 -25.86
N GLY A 184 18.71 -2.60 -25.61
CA GLY A 184 19.58 -1.67 -26.32
C GLY A 184 21.02 -1.67 -25.81
N PHE A 185 21.19 -1.56 -24.50
CA PHE A 185 22.52 -1.48 -23.87
C PHE A 185 23.02 -2.84 -23.33
N GLY A 186 22.20 -3.90 -23.35
CA GLY A 186 22.59 -5.22 -22.87
C GLY A 186 22.81 -5.31 -21.36
N MET A 187 22.16 -4.41 -20.58
CA MET A 187 22.25 -4.42 -19.11
C MET A 187 21.46 -5.59 -18.54
N GLY A 188 21.80 -6.00 -17.32
CA GLY A 188 21.12 -7.04 -16.57
C GLY A 188 19.97 -6.50 -15.73
N VAL A 189 19.77 -7.08 -14.53
CA VAL A 189 18.76 -6.64 -13.55
C VAL A 189 19.01 -5.22 -13.03
N ASP A 190 20.24 -4.77 -13.07
CA ASP A 190 20.67 -3.39 -12.80
C ASP A 190 20.01 -2.40 -13.77
N GLY A 191 19.85 -2.78 -15.05
CA GLY A 191 19.13 -1.99 -16.05
C GLY A 191 17.65 -1.79 -15.67
N ALA A 192 16.95 -2.85 -15.25
CA ALA A 192 15.57 -2.76 -14.76
C ALA A 192 15.45 -1.85 -13.53
N ALA A 193 16.37 -1.98 -12.56
CA ALA A 193 16.39 -1.13 -11.39
C ALA A 193 16.59 0.36 -11.76
N LEU A 194 17.53 0.66 -12.66
CA LEU A 194 17.79 2.01 -13.16
C LEU A 194 16.61 2.58 -13.94
N ALA A 195 15.96 1.77 -14.78
CA ALA A 195 14.75 2.17 -15.52
C ALA A 195 13.65 2.64 -14.58
N THR A 196 13.42 1.88 -13.50
CA THR A 196 12.44 2.23 -12.46
C THR A 196 12.79 3.55 -11.77
N VAL A 197 14.05 3.73 -11.35
CA VAL A 197 14.48 4.96 -10.66
C VAL A 197 14.38 6.18 -11.57
N ILE A 198 14.78 6.06 -12.84
CA ILE A 198 14.73 7.17 -13.81
C ILE A 198 13.28 7.51 -14.17
N ALA A 199 12.42 6.52 -14.39
CA ALA A 199 11.00 6.76 -14.66
C ALA A 199 10.32 7.50 -13.48
N GLN A 200 10.63 7.10 -12.26
CA GLN A 200 10.14 7.78 -11.06
C GLN A 200 10.71 9.20 -10.91
N LEU A 201 11.99 9.42 -11.24
CA LEU A 201 12.60 10.76 -11.21
C LEU A 201 11.91 11.72 -12.18
N ILE A 202 11.67 11.28 -13.42
CA ILE A 202 10.94 12.08 -14.41
C ILE A 202 9.53 12.39 -13.89
N SER A 203 8.87 11.41 -13.30
CA SER A 203 7.53 11.55 -12.72
C SER A 203 7.51 12.53 -11.55
N ALA A 204 8.50 12.48 -10.67
CA ALA A 204 8.67 13.45 -9.58
C ALA A 204 8.86 14.88 -10.14
N ILE A 205 9.72 15.06 -11.13
CA ILE A 205 9.91 16.37 -11.76
C ILE A 205 8.61 16.92 -12.36
N VAL A 206 7.85 16.09 -13.08
CA VAL A 206 6.57 16.48 -13.67
C VAL A 206 5.56 16.84 -12.58
N CYS A 207 5.48 16.04 -11.51
CA CYS A 207 4.60 16.30 -10.39
C CYS A 207 4.95 17.59 -9.65
N PHE A 208 6.24 17.82 -9.42
CA PHE A 208 6.75 19.06 -8.81
C PHE A 208 6.40 20.31 -9.61
N VAL A 209 6.64 20.28 -10.93
CA VAL A 209 6.27 21.39 -11.84
C VAL A 209 4.76 21.66 -11.79
N TYR A 210 3.96 20.59 -11.76
CA TYR A 210 2.51 20.74 -11.63
C TYR A 210 2.13 21.38 -10.29
N LEU A 211 2.69 20.92 -9.17
CA LEU A 211 2.43 21.45 -7.82
C LEU A 211 2.77 22.95 -7.74
N ILE A 212 3.94 23.37 -8.22
CA ILE A 212 4.34 24.79 -8.18
C ILE A 212 3.39 25.66 -9.01
N ARG A 213 2.98 25.17 -10.19
CA ARG A 213 2.11 25.95 -11.09
C ARG A 213 0.67 26.04 -10.61
N LYS A 214 0.14 24.97 -10.02
CA LYS A 214 -1.28 24.85 -9.63
C LYS A 214 -1.55 25.18 -8.16
N CYS A 215 -0.53 25.11 -7.31
CA CYS A 215 -0.64 25.36 -5.88
C CYS A 215 0.35 26.48 -5.43
N PRO A 216 0.24 27.72 -5.94
CA PRO A 216 1.16 28.79 -5.56
C PRO A 216 1.12 29.08 -4.06
N PHE A 217 0.04 28.73 -3.36
CA PHE A 217 -0.08 28.84 -1.92
C PHE A 217 0.83 27.85 -1.16
N LEU A 218 1.39 26.81 -1.82
CA LEU A 218 2.40 25.91 -1.27
C LEU A 218 3.84 26.41 -1.42
N LYS A 219 4.05 27.66 -1.84
CA LYS A 219 5.38 28.26 -1.88
C LYS A 219 5.93 28.34 -0.45
N LEU A 220 6.88 27.44 -0.14
CA LEU A 220 7.47 27.32 1.18
C LEU A 220 8.52 28.41 1.41
N GLY A 221 8.44 29.07 2.55
CA GLY A 221 9.43 30.01 3.06
C GLY A 221 10.28 29.39 4.17
N ARG A 222 11.40 30.00 4.53
CA ARG A 222 12.28 29.52 5.62
C ARG A 222 11.55 29.43 6.98
N SER A 223 10.55 30.27 7.21
CA SER A 223 9.72 30.25 8.43
C SER A 223 8.85 29.00 8.53
N ASP A 224 8.45 28.40 7.39
CA ASP A 224 7.56 27.23 7.38
C ASP A 224 8.26 25.96 7.91
N PHE A 225 9.60 25.92 7.86
CA PHE A 225 10.41 24.83 8.41
C PHE A 225 10.59 24.89 9.94
N ARG A 226 10.12 25.96 10.60
CA ARG A 226 10.13 26.08 12.08
C ARG A 226 8.84 25.53 12.65
N LEU A 227 8.78 24.20 12.84
CA LEU A 227 7.63 23.53 13.43
C LEU A 227 7.63 23.65 14.95
N HIS A 228 6.43 23.72 15.55
CA HIS A 228 6.25 23.65 16.99
C HIS A 228 6.12 22.19 17.45
N GLY A 229 6.40 21.90 18.72
CA GLY A 229 6.41 20.54 19.25
C GLY A 229 5.12 19.75 19.00
N GLU A 230 3.95 20.39 19.13
CA GLU A 230 2.65 19.75 18.87
C GLU A 230 2.45 19.39 17.38
N GLU A 231 2.95 20.22 16.46
CA GLU A 231 2.88 19.95 15.02
C GLU A 231 3.78 18.77 14.65
N ILE A 232 5.00 18.73 15.21
CA ILE A 232 5.95 17.63 15.04
C ILE A 232 5.33 16.33 15.57
N LYS A 233 4.79 16.36 16.80
CA LYS A 233 4.17 15.19 17.43
C LYS A 233 3.00 14.65 16.59
N SER A 234 2.11 15.52 16.15
CA SER A 234 0.97 15.14 15.30
C SER A 234 1.42 14.55 13.97
N LEU A 235 2.42 15.15 13.33
CA LEU A 235 2.98 14.71 12.06
C LEU A 235 3.64 13.33 12.22
N LEU A 236 4.56 13.18 13.16
CA LEU A 236 5.27 11.92 13.40
C LEU A 236 4.32 10.81 13.85
N ALA A 237 3.34 11.09 14.71
CA ALA A 237 2.35 10.11 15.12
C ALA A 237 1.54 9.57 13.93
N SER A 238 1.18 10.43 12.96
CA SER A 238 0.45 10.01 11.77
C SER A 238 1.36 9.25 10.78
N GLY A 239 2.54 9.79 10.46
CA GLY A 239 3.46 9.19 9.49
C GLY A 239 4.06 7.87 9.95
N LEU A 240 4.68 7.86 11.13
CA LEU A 240 5.24 6.64 11.73
C LEU A 240 4.15 5.62 12.03
N GLY A 241 2.97 6.09 12.44
CA GLY A 241 1.82 5.22 12.69
C GLY A 241 1.40 4.42 11.46
N MET A 242 1.32 5.07 10.29
CA MET A 242 1.00 4.39 9.03
C MET A 242 2.14 3.49 8.55
N ALA A 243 3.39 3.95 8.64
CA ALA A 243 4.56 3.17 8.26
C ALA A 243 4.66 1.89 9.09
N LEU A 244 4.54 2.00 10.42
CA LEU A 244 4.54 0.85 11.33
C LEU A 244 3.37 -0.11 11.05
N MET A 245 2.18 0.42 10.80
CA MET A 245 1.02 -0.40 10.45
C MET A 245 1.28 -1.26 9.22
N TYR A 246 1.80 -0.68 8.13
CA TYR A 246 2.10 -1.43 6.91
C TYR A 246 3.24 -2.43 7.14
N SER A 247 4.31 -2.04 7.82
CA SER A 247 5.44 -2.93 8.13
C SER A 247 5.01 -4.13 8.97
N ILE A 248 4.16 -3.93 9.98
CA ILE A 248 3.67 -5.02 10.84
C ILE A 248 2.83 -6.02 10.03
N VAL A 249 1.97 -5.52 9.13
CA VAL A 249 1.16 -6.37 8.24
C VAL A 249 2.04 -7.19 7.30
N ASP A 250 3.08 -6.57 6.71
CA ASP A 250 4.02 -7.24 5.81
C ASP A 250 4.84 -8.30 6.55
N ILE A 251 5.41 -7.98 7.72
CA ILE A 251 6.15 -8.94 8.55
C ILE A 251 5.26 -10.13 8.91
N GLY A 252 4.02 -9.87 9.33
CA GLY A 252 3.05 -10.94 9.61
C GLY A 252 2.75 -11.81 8.39
N SER A 253 2.73 -11.22 7.19
CA SER A 253 2.53 -11.97 5.95
C SER A 253 3.74 -12.83 5.57
N ILE A 254 4.97 -12.34 5.81
CA ILE A 254 6.21 -13.12 5.64
C ILE A 254 6.23 -14.32 6.61
N VAL A 255 5.86 -14.11 7.87
CA VAL A 255 5.78 -15.20 8.86
C VAL A 255 4.77 -16.26 8.41
N LEU A 256 3.58 -15.87 7.97
CA LEU A 256 2.57 -16.79 7.47
C LEU A 256 3.04 -17.56 6.23
N GLN A 257 3.69 -16.87 5.29
CA GLN A 257 4.27 -17.48 4.08
C GLN A 257 5.32 -18.54 4.44
N ASN A 258 6.15 -18.27 5.44
CA ASN A 258 7.14 -19.27 5.91
C ASN A 258 6.47 -20.54 6.43
N GLY A 259 5.36 -20.41 7.18
CA GLY A 259 4.56 -21.55 7.61
C GLY A 259 3.96 -22.34 6.45
N ILE A 260 3.48 -21.65 5.41
CA ILE A 260 2.92 -22.25 4.20
C ILE A 260 3.99 -23.01 3.42
N ASN A 261 5.22 -22.50 3.37
CA ASN A 261 6.33 -23.14 2.66
C ASN A 261 6.64 -24.54 3.23
N GLY A 262 6.36 -24.79 4.49
CA GLY A 262 6.48 -26.11 5.11
C GLY A 262 5.42 -27.14 4.69
N LEU A 263 4.36 -26.73 3.96
CA LEU A 263 3.24 -27.61 3.57
C LEU A 263 3.41 -28.30 2.20
N GLY A 264 4.51 -28.00 1.49
CA GLY A 264 4.85 -28.63 0.22
C GLY A 264 4.53 -27.77 -1.02
N THR A 265 5.16 -28.11 -2.13
CA THR A 265 5.18 -27.28 -3.36
C THR A 265 3.81 -27.11 -4.01
N GLY A 266 2.96 -28.14 -3.97
CA GLY A 266 1.58 -28.07 -4.50
C GLY A 266 0.74 -27.00 -3.77
N ILE A 267 0.82 -26.98 -2.44
CA ILE A 267 0.11 -25.99 -1.60
C ILE A 267 0.68 -24.57 -1.82
N ILE A 268 2.01 -24.45 -1.92
CA ILE A 268 2.65 -23.15 -2.23
C ILE A 268 2.13 -22.61 -3.56
N SER A 269 2.07 -23.44 -4.59
CA SER A 269 1.58 -23.05 -5.92
C SER A 269 0.10 -22.63 -5.88
N ALA A 270 -0.74 -23.43 -5.22
CA ALA A 270 -2.16 -23.13 -5.06
C ALA A 270 -2.39 -21.84 -4.28
N HIS A 271 -1.68 -21.65 -3.16
CA HIS A 271 -1.78 -20.44 -2.35
C HIS A 271 -1.31 -19.21 -3.12
N THR A 272 -0.20 -19.31 -3.87
CA THR A 272 0.32 -18.22 -4.69
C THR A 272 -0.68 -17.78 -5.76
N ALA A 273 -1.33 -18.74 -6.46
CA ALA A 273 -2.37 -18.44 -7.43
C ALA A 273 -3.57 -17.73 -6.78
N ALA A 274 -4.05 -18.25 -5.65
CA ALA A 274 -5.14 -17.65 -4.91
C ALA A 274 -4.79 -16.24 -4.39
N ARG A 275 -3.58 -16.02 -3.90
CA ARG A 275 -3.10 -14.69 -3.42
C ARG A 275 -2.99 -13.67 -4.55
N LYS A 276 -2.64 -14.07 -5.76
CA LYS A 276 -2.67 -13.17 -6.93
C LYS A 276 -4.09 -12.70 -7.23
N ILE A 277 -5.08 -13.59 -7.21
CA ILE A 277 -6.50 -13.22 -7.38
C ILE A 277 -6.95 -12.31 -6.23
N PHE A 278 -6.60 -12.65 -4.98
CA PHE A 278 -6.89 -11.83 -3.82
C PHE A 278 -6.32 -10.40 -3.97
N SER A 279 -5.11 -10.23 -4.49
CA SER A 279 -4.48 -8.92 -4.65
C SER A 279 -5.27 -8.00 -5.60
N PHE A 280 -5.92 -8.53 -6.61
CA PHE A 280 -6.82 -7.77 -7.48
C PHE A 280 -8.16 -7.47 -6.80
N THR A 281 -8.72 -8.44 -6.08
CA THR A 281 -10.02 -8.29 -5.43
C THR A 281 -10.01 -7.33 -4.24
N ILE A 282 -8.84 -7.10 -3.59
CA ILE A 282 -8.68 -6.16 -2.47
C ILE A 282 -8.53 -4.69 -2.93
N MET A 283 -8.14 -4.43 -4.18
CA MET A 283 -7.84 -3.07 -4.66
C MET A 283 -8.99 -2.07 -4.48
N PRO A 284 -10.27 -2.41 -4.78
CA PRO A 284 -11.37 -1.49 -4.53
C PRO A 284 -11.51 -1.11 -3.05
N PHE A 285 -11.31 -2.05 -2.11
CA PHE A 285 -11.32 -1.74 -0.69
C PHE A 285 -10.19 -0.77 -0.31
N SER A 286 -9.00 -0.97 -0.85
CA SER A 286 -7.85 -0.08 -0.62
C SER A 286 -8.11 1.33 -1.15
N ALA A 287 -8.72 1.45 -2.34
CA ALA A 287 -9.07 2.73 -2.93
C ALA A 287 -10.14 3.49 -2.13
N ILE A 288 -11.18 2.77 -1.64
CA ILE A 288 -12.21 3.33 -0.76
C ILE A 288 -11.59 3.78 0.56
N SER A 289 -10.72 2.97 1.14
CA SER A 289 -10.05 3.24 2.41
C SER A 289 -9.14 4.47 2.32
N ALA A 290 -8.33 4.59 1.27
CA ALA A 290 -7.49 5.77 1.00
C ALA A 290 -8.35 7.03 0.79
N THR A 291 -9.51 6.89 0.14
CA THR A 291 -10.49 7.98 -0.01
C THR A 291 -11.05 8.40 1.33
N LEU A 292 -11.41 7.45 2.20
CA LEU A 292 -11.92 7.73 3.54
C LEU A 292 -10.91 8.49 4.41
N VAL A 293 -9.62 8.14 4.38
CA VAL A 293 -8.58 8.88 5.11
C VAL A 293 -8.61 10.36 4.75
N THR A 294 -8.55 10.68 3.46
CA THR A 294 -8.51 12.07 3.00
C THR A 294 -9.83 12.80 3.24
N PHE A 295 -10.97 12.14 2.94
CA PHE A 295 -12.30 12.71 3.11
C PHE A 295 -12.59 13.04 4.59
N VAL A 296 -12.31 12.09 5.49
CA VAL A 296 -12.49 12.26 6.93
C VAL A 296 -11.58 13.37 7.47
N SER A 297 -10.31 13.39 7.07
CA SER A 297 -9.35 14.41 7.51
C SER A 297 -9.75 15.82 7.10
N GLN A 298 -10.14 16.03 5.82
CA GLN A 298 -10.60 17.34 5.36
C GLN A 298 -11.89 17.78 6.08
N ASN A 299 -12.87 16.88 6.22
CA ASN A 299 -14.13 17.22 6.89
C ASN A 299 -13.95 17.41 8.42
N LEU A 300 -12.98 16.73 9.04
CA LEU A 300 -12.59 16.98 10.42
C LEU A 300 -12.04 18.40 10.58
N GLY A 301 -11.13 18.80 9.68
CA GLY A 301 -10.60 20.17 9.66
C GLY A 301 -11.66 21.24 9.46
N ALA A 302 -12.67 20.94 8.62
CA ALA A 302 -13.81 21.82 8.36
C ALA A 302 -14.91 21.80 9.45
N GLY A 303 -14.79 20.99 10.51
CA GLY A 303 -15.81 20.82 11.55
C GLY A 303 -17.11 20.15 11.08
N LYS A 304 -17.07 19.39 9.96
CA LYS A 304 -18.27 18.82 9.32
C LYS A 304 -18.50 17.35 9.70
N PHE A 305 -18.82 17.10 10.97
CA PHE A 305 -18.96 15.73 11.52
C PHE A 305 -20.05 14.91 10.85
N ASP A 306 -21.18 15.50 10.45
CA ASP A 306 -22.24 14.77 9.73
C ASP A 306 -21.75 14.21 8.40
N ARG A 307 -20.86 14.94 7.72
CA ARG A 307 -20.26 14.45 6.48
C ARG A 307 -19.31 13.28 6.72
N ILE A 308 -18.58 13.29 7.85
CA ILE A 308 -17.72 12.17 8.26
C ILE A 308 -18.57 10.92 8.45
N LYS A 309 -19.67 10.97 9.22
CA LYS A 309 -20.56 9.82 9.45
C LYS A 309 -21.14 9.28 8.14
N LYS A 310 -21.65 10.18 7.29
CA LYS A 310 -22.20 9.79 5.98
C LYS A 310 -21.15 9.18 5.08
N SER A 311 -19.89 9.69 5.08
CA SER A 311 -18.82 9.12 4.29
C SER A 311 -18.43 7.70 4.74
N ILE A 312 -18.40 7.44 6.05
CA ILE A 312 -18.20 6.09 6.59
C ILE A 312 -19.32 5.15 6.12
N LYS A 313 -20.57 5.58 6.26
CA LYS A 313 -21.72 4.78 5.79
C LYS A 313 -21.61 4.45 4.31
N TYR A 314 -21.32 5.45 3.46
CA TYR A 314 -21.18 5.22 2.01
C TYR A 314 -19.96 4.38 1.67
N GLY A 315 -18.82 4.56 2.34
CA GLY A 315 -17.64 3.71 2.17
C GLY A 315 -17.92 2.25 2.48
N LEU A 316 -18.62 1.98 3.60
CA LEU A 316 -19.06 0.63 3.95
C LEU A 316 -20.02 0.06 2.91
N LEU A 317 -21.03 0.82 2.48
CA LEU A 317 -22.01 0.36 1.49
C LEU A 317 -21.39 0.05 0.12
N ILE A 318 -20.49 0.92 -0.37
CA ILE A 318 -19.78 0.68 -1.64
C ILE A 318 -18.91 -0.58 -1.52
N GLY A 319 -18.19 -0.72 -0.42
CA GLY A 319 -17.35 -1.91 -0.18
C GLY A 319 -18.19 -3.18 -0.01
N TYR A 320 -19.35 -3.13 0.63
CA TYR A 320 -20.26 -4.29 0.74
C TYR A 320 -20.85 -4.67 -0.62
N GLY A 321 -21.18 -3.68 -1.47
CA GLY A 321 -21.58 -3.95 -2.85
C GLY A 321 -20.49 -4.67 -3.63
N TRP A 322 -19.21 -4.22 -3.48
CA TRP A 322 -18.08 -4.92 -4.06
C TRP A 322 -17.87 -6.32 -3.45
N SER A 323 -18.03 -6.48 -2.13
CA SER A 323 -17.95 -7.81 -1.48
C SER A 323 -18.96 -8.79 -2.06
N THR A 324 -20.20 -8.33 -2.25
CA THR A 324 -21.25 -9.16 -2.89
C THR A 324 -20.85 -9.57 -4.31
N LEU A 325 -20.35 -8.61 -5.10
CA LEU A 325 -19.88 -8.88 -6.46
C LEU A 325 -18.70 -9.87 -6.47
N ALA A 326 -17.73 -9.70 -5.57
CA ALA A 326 -16.58 -10.60 -5.43
C ALA A 326 -17.00 -12.01 -5.04
N VAL A 327 -17.98 -12.16 -4.11
CA VAL A 327 -18.57 -13.47 -3.78
C VAL A 327 -19.15 -14.12 -5.03
N LEU A 328 -20.01 -13.41 -5.77
CA LEU A 328 -20.62 -13.94 -6.98
C LEU A 328 -19.56 -14.35 -8.02
N ILE A 329 -18.56 -13.50 -8.27
CA ILE A 329 -17.48 -13.78 -9.24
C ILE A 329 -16.71 -15.04 -8.81
N VAL A 330 -16.29 -15.16 -7.56
CA VAL A 330 -15.49 -16.30 -7.10
C VAL A 330 -16.28 -17.60 -7.07
N TYR A 331 -17.57 -17.55 -6.69
CA TYR A 331 -18.38 -18.78 -6.67
C TYR A 331 -18.77 -19.26 -8.07
N LEU A 332 -19.00 -18.34 -9.03
CA LEU A 332 -19.37 -18.68 -10.40
C LEU A 332 -18.15 -18.97 -11.30
N PHE A 333 -17.07 -18.20 -11.13
CA PHE A 333 -15.91 -18.19 -12.04
C PHE A 333 -14.58 -18.48 -11.34
N GLY A 334 -14.59 -18.99 -10.09
CA GLY A 334 -13.36 -19.19 -9.30
C GLY A 334 -12.37 -20.13 -9.97
N GLU A 335 -12.84 -21.20 -10.61
CA GLU A 335 -12.01 -22.14 -11.34
C GLU A 335 -11.34 -21.47 -12.56
N GLN A 336 -12.11 -20.73 -13.35
CA GLN A 336 -11.60 -20.01 -14.53
C GLN A 336 -10.56 -18.95 -14.12
N LEU A 337 -10.79 -18.24 -13.02
CA LEU A 337 -9.83 -17.27 -12.51
C LEU A 337 -8.52 -17.93 -12.09
N VAL A 338 -8.58 -19.10 -11.45
CA VAL A 338 -7.37 -19.84 -11.04
C VAL A 338 -6.65 -20.37 -12.30
N LEU A 339 -7.37 -20.91 -13.28
CA LEU A 339 -6.80 -21.38 -14.55
C LEU A 339 -6.07 -20.32 -15.37
N MET A 340 -6.42 -19.03 -15.19
CA MET A 340 -5.68 -17.93 -15.82
C MET A 340 -4.26 -17.73 -15.24
N ILE A 341 -4.00 -18.27 -14.05
CA ILE A 341 -2.77 -18.03 -13.30
C ILE A 341 -1.97 -19.31 -13.08
N ALA A 342 -2.65 -20.42 -12.77
CA ALA A 342 -2.06 -21.72 -12.45
C ALA A 342 -2.01 -22.62 -13.70
N PRO A 343 -1.04 -23.55 -13.79
CA PRO A 343 -1.01 -24.56 -14.83
C PRO A 343 -2.29 -25.42 -14.83
N ALA A 344 -2.85 -25.64 -16.03
CA ALA A 344 -4.11 -26.37 -16.20
C ALA A 344 -4.03 -27.88 -15.83
N ASP A 345 -2.81 -28.42 -15.79
CA ASP A 345 -2.57 -29.87 -15.73
C ASP A 345 -2.68 -30.47 -14.33
N ASN A 346 -2.77 -29.64 -13.26
CA ASN A 346 -2.83 -30.11 -11.88
C ASN A 346 -4.14 -29.71 -11.19
N ARG A 347 -5.10 -30.62 -11.22
CA ARG A 347 -6.43 -30.43 -10.65
C ARG A 347 -6.41 -30.14 -9.14
N GLU A 348 -5.51 -30.78 -8.39
CA GLU A 348 -5.37 -30.59 -6.93
C GLU A 348 -4.98 -29.14 -6.58
N ILE A 349 -4.05 -28.55 -7.35
CA ILE A 349 -3.64 -27.13 -7.19
C ILE A 349 -4.84 -26.21 -7.44
N ILE A 350 -5.61 -26.48 -8.50
CA ILE A 350 -6.77 -25.64 -8.85
C ILE A 350 -7.82 -25.72 -7.75
N ASP A 351 -8.20 -26.93 -7.33
CA ASP A 351 -9.22 -27.15 -6.31
C ASP A 351 -8.81 -26.53 -4.96
N THR A 352 -7.54 -26.67 -4.58
CA THR A 352 -6.99 -26.07 -3.36
C THR A 352 -7.05 -24.55 -3.41
N ALA A 353 -6.68 -23.91 -4.53
CA ALA A 353 -6.74 -22.48 -4.71
C ALA A 353 -8.19 -21.94 -4.72
N VAL A 354 -9.10 -22.63 -5.41
CA VAL A 354 -10.52 -22.29 -5.45
C VAL A 354 -11.15 -22.40 -4.06
N ASN A 355 -10.83 -23.45 -3.31
CA ASN A 355 -11.32 -23.62 -1.95
C ASN A 355 -10.85 -22.52 -1.02
N TYR A 356 -9.56 -22.10 -1.09
CA TYR A 356 -9.07 -20.95 -0.36
C TYR A 356 -9.88 -19.70 -0.67
N LEU A 357 -10.12 -19.41 -1.95
CA LEU A 357 -10.89 -18.23 -2.36
C LEU A 357 -12.33 -18.30 -1.86
N ARG A 358 -13.00 -19.45 -2.00
CA ARG A 358 -14.39 -19.64 -1.56
C ARG A 358 -14.56 -19.52 -0.05
N ILE A 359 -13.56 -19.94 0.74
CA ILE A 359 -13.57 -19.77 2.20
C ILE A 359 -13.40 -18.30 2.58
N ASN A 360 -12.53 -17.56 1.88
CA ASN A 360 -12.15 -16.19 2.26
C ASN A 360 -13.14 -15.13 1.77
N VAL A 361 -13.66 -15.26 0.54
CA VAL A 361 -14.46 -14.18 -0.08
C VAL A 361 -15.73 -13.80 0.70
N PRO A 362 -16.47 -14.71 1.40
CA PRO A 362 -17.60 -14.31 2.22
C PRO A 362 -17.22 -13.37 3.39
N PHE A 363 -15.96 -13.41 3.82
CA PHE A 363 -15.46 -12.54 4.89
C PHE A 363 -14.94 -11.17 4.40
N TYR A 364 -15.07 -10.87 3.12
CA TYR A 364 -14.75 -9.55 2.58
C TYR A 364 -15.60 -8.43 3.16
N TYR A 365 -16.81 -8.73 3.67
CA TYR A 365 -17.59 -7.77 4.44
C TYR A 365 -16.88 -7.37 5.73
N ALA A 366 -16.29 -8.33 6.45
CA ALA A 366 -15.48 -8.06 7.65
C ALA A 366 -14.19 -7.32 7.28
N LEU A 367 -13.51 -7.73 6.21
CA LEU A 367 -12.32 -7.05 5.69
C LEU A 367 -12.60 -5.60 5.31
N ASN A 368 -13.69 -5.33 4.56
CA ASN A 368 -14.08 -3.95 4.22
C ASN A 368 -14.38 -3.12 5.48
N THR A 369 -15.07 -3.70 6.46
CA THR A 369 -15.35 -3.04 7.74
C THR A 369 -14.05 -2.68 8.46
N LEU A 370 -13.13 -3.62 8.58
CA LEU A 370 -11.82 -3.40 9.18
C LEU A 370 -11.04 -2.28 8.49
N LEU A 371 -10.86 -2.36 7.16
CA LEU A 371 -10.08 -1.40 6.39
C LEU A 371 -10.71 0.00 6.41
N SER A 372 -12.02 0.11 6.20
CA SER A 372 -12.72 1.39 6.17
C SER A 372 -12.69 2.10 7.53
N LEU A 373 -12.94 1.38 8.62
CA LEU A 373 -12.95 1.98 9.95
C LEU A 373 -11.53 2.26 10.47
N ARG A 374 -10.56 1.40 10.16
CA ARG A 374 -9.14 1.64 10.45
C ARG A 374 -8.65 2.94 9.80
N CYS A 375 -8.93 3.13 8.52
CA CYS A 375 -8.60 4.34 7.79
C CYS A 375 -9.40 5.57 8.27
N THR A 376 -10.65 5.39 8.68
CA THR A 376 -11.43 6.45 9.33
C THR A 376 -10.75 6.94 10.61
N LEU A 377 -10.34 6.03 11.50
CA LEU A 377 -9.65 6.38 12.74
C LEU A 377 -8.32 7.10 12.48
N GLN A 378 -7.59 6.70 11.45
CA GLN A 378 -6.39 7.41 10.99
C GLN A 378 -6.72 8.83 10.54
N GLY A 379 -7.75 9.00 9.71
CA GLY A 379 -8.23 10.30 9.27
C GLY A 379 -8.69 11.21 10.42
N LEU A 380 -9.17 10.63 11.53
CA LEU A 380 -9.48 11.33 12.78
C LEU A 380 -8.25 11.61 13.66
N GLY A 381 -7.04 11.23 13.23
CA GLY A 381 -5.79 11.40 13.97
C GLY A 381 -5.59 10.40 15.12
N LYS A 382 -6.32 9.28 15.13
CA LYS A 382 -6.23 8.21 16.13
C LYS A 382 -5.33 7.06 15.64
N SER A 383 -4.03 7.32 15.45
CA SER A 383 -3.08 6.36 14.85
C SER A 383 -2.78 5.14 15.72
N VAL A 384 -2.94 5.22 17.03
CA VAL A 384 -2.62 4.11 17.97
C VAL A 384 -3.52 2.90 17.74
N VAL A 385 -4.80 3.11 17.45
CA VAL A 385 -5.78 2.02 17.29
C VAL A 385 -5.48 1.17 16.05
N PRO A 386 -5.25 1.75 14.87
CA PRO A 386 -4.80 1.04 13.69
C PRO A 386 -3.52 0.21 13.89
N ILE A 387 -2.53 0.75 14.62
CA ILE A 387 -1.30 0.02 14.96
C ILE A 387 -1.63 -1.18 15.85
N GLY A 388 -2.43 -0.97 16.89
CA GLY A 388 -2.86 -2.05 17.80
C GLY A 388 -3.59 -3.17 17.06
N ALA A 389 -4.48 -2.84 16.11
CA ALA A 389 -5.14 -3.83 15.27
C ALA A 389 -4.15 -4.63 14.40
N SER A 390 -3.13 -3.97 13.84
CA SER A 390 -2.08 -4.67 13.06
C SER A 390 -1.20 -5.57 13.92
N ILE A 391 -0.92 -5.19 15.16
CA ILE A 391 -0.20 -6.05 16.12
C ILE A 391 -1.02 -7.31 16.43
N VAL A 392 -2.32 -7.17 16.68
CA VAL A 392 -3.21 -8.32 16.90
C VAL A 392 -3.24 -9.24 15.67
N GLU A 393 -3.30 -8.66 14.47
CA GLU A 393 -3.22 -9.39 13.20
C GLU A 393 -1.92 -10.17 13.08
N MET A 394 -0.77 -9.56 13.37
CA MET A 394 0.54 -10.21 13.33
C MET A 394 0.65 -11.34 14.36
N ILE A 395 0.21 -11.10 15.61
CA ILE A 395 0.22 -12.14 16.67
C ILE A 395 -0.60 -13.33 16.22
N TRP A 396 -1.79 -13.10 15.66
CA TRP A 396 -2.63 -14.20 15.16
C TRP A 396 -1.96 -14.98 14.03
N LYS A 397 -1.27 -14.32 13.10
CA LYS A 397 -0.52 -15.00 12.04
C LYS A 397 0.61 -15.88 12.62
N ILE A 398 1.29 -15.42 13.67
CA ILE A 398 2.29 -16.21 14.40
C ILE A 398 1.62 -17.42 15.05
N VAL A 399 0.50 -17.24 15.75
CA VAL A 399 -0.27 -18.34 16.35
C VAL A 399 -0.73 -19.35 15.28
N THR A 400 -1.15 -18.85 14.11
CA THR A 400 -1.52 -19.72 12.99
C THR A 400 -0.36 -20.63 12.58
N VAL A 401 0.83 -20.08 12.41
CA VAL A 401 2.01 -20.85 12.01
C VAL A 401 2.43 -21.86 13.08
N VAL A 402 2.44 -21.46 14.35
CA VAL A 402 3.00 -22.27 15.44
C VAL A 402 1.99 -23.29 15.94
N ALA A 403 0.71 -22.97 16.01
CA ALA A 403 -0.29 -23.80 16.67
C ALA A 403 -1.37 -24.34 15.72
N VAL A 404 -1.81 -23.56 14.72
CA VAL A 404 -2.96 -23.96 13.88
C VAL A 404 -2.51 -24.82 12.69
N ILE A 405 -1.45 -24.45 11.99
CA ILE A 405 -0.93 -25.22 10.83
C ILE A 405 -0.53 -26.63 11.23
N PRO A 406 0.19 -26.91 12.34
CA PRO A 406 0.55 -28.28 12.73
C PRO A 406 -0.64 -29.21 12.96
N VAL A 407 -1.80 -28.67 13.35
CA VAL A 407 -3.02 -29.44 13.64
C VAL A 407 -3.95 -29.52 12.44
N CYS A 408 -4.15 -28.40 11.74
CA CYS A 408 -5.17 -28.26 10.71
C CYS A 408 -4.59 -28.20 9.28
N GLY A 409 -3.26 -28.24 9.12
CA GLY A 409 -2.62 -28.12 7.82
C GLY A 409 -3.02 -26.83 7.09
N TYR A 410 -3.19 -26.92 5.77
CA TYR A 410 -3.55 -25.77 4.93
C TYR A 410 -4.95 -25.21 5.24
N PHE A 411 -5.88 -26.01 5.76
CA PHE A 411 -7.18 -25.50 6.20
C PHE A 411 -7.03 -24.42 7.28
N GLY A 412 -6.06 -24.59 8.20
CA GLY A 412 -5.71 -23.57 9.18
C GLY A 412 -5.30 -22.24 8.56
N VAL A 413 -4.57 -22.26 7.45
CA VAL A 413 -4.23 -21.06 6.67
C VAL A 413 -5.49 -20.43 6.07
N CYS A 414 -6.39 -21.23 5.49
CA CYS A 414 -7.61 -20.74 4.87
C CYS A 414 -8.53 -19.99 5.85
N ILE A 415 -8.65 -20.44 7.10
CA ILE A 415 -9.52 -19.82 8.10
C ILE A 415 -8.84 -18.68 8.87
N SER A 416 -7.52 -18.57 8.81
CA SER A 416 -6.75 -17.59 9.57
C SER A 416 -7.14 -16.15 9.22
N GLU A 417 -7.14 -15.78 7.94
CA GLU A 417 -7.50 -14.43 7.51
C GLU A 417 -8.96 -14.05 7.83
N PRO A 418 -9.97 -14.91 7.58
CA PRO A 418 -11.35 -14.71 8.05
C PRO A 418 -11.48 -14.39 9.54
N ILE A 419 -10.78 -15.13 10.39
CA ILE A 419 -10.79 -14.89 11.84
C ILE A 419 -10.18 -13.54 12.18
N ILE A 420 -9.01 -13.24 11.59
CA ILE A 420 -8.32 -11.95 11.79
C ILE A 420 -9.23 -10.78 11.40
N TRP A 421 -9.80 -10.82 10.20
CA TRP A 421 -10.65 -9.74 9.69
C TRP A 421 -11.88 -9.52 10.55
N THR A 422 -12.50 -10.60 11.01
CA THR A 422 -13.70 -10.54 11.85
C THR A 422 -13.34 -9.99 13.24
N ALA A 423 -12.34 -10.56 13.92
CA ALA A 423 -11.95 -10.16 15.26
C ALA A 423 -11.42 -8.71 15.29
N SER A 424 -10.49 -8.37 14.39
CA SER A 424 -9.94 -7.02 14.30
C SER A 424 -10.99 -6.01 13.81
N GLY A 425 -11.88 -6.42 12.90
CA GLY A 425 -12.99 -5.60 12.41
C GLY A 425 -13.96 -5.23 13.52
N LEU A 426 -14.34 -6.19 14.37
CA LEU A 426 -15.20 -5.94 15.54
C LEU A 426 -14.52 -5.02 16.55
N LEU A 427 -13.25 -5.26 16.87
CA LEU A 427 -12.47 -4.41 17.78
C LEU A 427 -12.44 -2.97 17.30
N VAL A 428 -12.05 -2.77 16.03
CA VAL A 428 -11.95 -1.45 15.41
C VAL A 428 -13.32 -0.77 15.32
N ALA A 429 -14.39 -1.54 15.04
CA ALA A 429 -15.76 -1.01 14.99
C ALA A 429 -16.22 -0.48 16.34
N VAL A 430 -15.99 -1.22 17.43
CA VAL A 430 -16.34 -0.77 18.78
C VAL A 430 -15.60 0.55 19.14
N ILE A 431 -14.32 0.62 18.82
CA ILE A 431 -13.52 1.82 19.10
C ILE A 431 -13.94 2.99 18.20
N ALA A 432 -14.22 2.74 16.92
CA ALA A 432 -14.69 3.77 16.00
C ALA A 432 -16.04 4.37 16.46
N ILE A 433 -17.00 3.53 16.87
CA ILE A 433 -18.28 3.99 17.41
C ILE A 433 -18.09 4.85 18.66
N LYS A 434 -17.25 4.41 19.62
CA LYS A 434 -16.93 5.20 20.82
C LYS A 434 -16.29 6.54 20.47
N THR A 435 -15.34 6.54 19.53
CA THR A 435 -14.64 7.74 19.09
C THR A 435 -15.60 8.73 18.41
N LEU A 436 -16.45 8.26 17.50
CA LEU A 436 -17.43 9.09 16.81
C LEU A 436 -18.44 9.70 17.78
N ARG A 437 -18.93 8.94 18.76
CA ARG A 437 -19.83 9.47 19.83
C ARG A 437 -19.15 10.51 20.71
N ALA A 438 -17.84 10.38 20.96
CA ALA A 438 -17.10 11.39 21.71
C ALA A 438 -16.98 12.72 20.95
N PHE A 439 -16.80 12.66 19.62
CA PHE A 439 -16.81 13.86 18.76
C PHE A 439 -18.18 14.52 18.63
N GLU A 440 -19.28 13.80 18.88
CA GLU A 440 -20.64 14.39 18.90
C GLU A 440 -20.93 15.21 20.15
N LYS A 441 -20.25 14.85 21.24
CA LYS A 441 -20.46 15.50 22.55
C LYS A 441 -19.54 16.69 22.79
N ALA A 442 -18.47 16.83 21.98
CA ALA A 442 -17.49 17.91 22.03
C ALA A 442 -17.82 19.04 21.06
#